data_63a4a018aa7a6dfa6c447ad6d098ddc9
#
_entry.id   63a4a018aa7a6dfa6c447ad6d098ddc9
#
_cell.length_a   1.000
_cell.length_b   1.000
_cell.length_c   1.000
_cell.angle_alpha   90.00
_cell.angle_beta   90.00
_cell.angle_gamma   90.00
#
_symmetry.space_group_name_H-M   'P 1'
#
loop_
_entity.id
_entity.type
_entity.pdbx_description
1 polymer ?
#
loop_
_entity_poly.entity_id
_entity_poly.type
_entity_poly.pdbx_seq_one_letter_code
_entity_poly.pdbx_strand_id
1 'polypeptide(L)'
;MASIKEFFIDLLGGVKDKDGNILGTVVGREMTEVYYKDLAVALCINLIANSLSECTIRTYENGKEVFDVNHYVLNVRPNVNQNSSMFWHKAVEYMVRNSEALVVNIKGHLYVADSYSVENFPIKGDVYSNITIDNLSLNKKFKQDDVILLRLNNTNIKRLIDNLYNSYGELLKYCIEKYKMDNQEKYILELENVKIGDKMFQEKFQEVINSQMEAFLNNQKTVLPMYKGQKLTDVSKDTSTSSTDLQGLIENLFKIVAQAFNIPIDLLFSKTNINISQVVTQFLTFCINPIACMIEEELEAKLYNGFEGFQQGNYIRVDTSDIRHINILDVAQAIDKILASGVLNINELRDLLGYNELEEEFANKHWMTKNYSLAEDMLKEMNMPSNTNNGQGGEEGEK
;
A
#
# COMPACT_ATOMS: atom_id res chain seq x y z
N MET A 1 10.94 24.17 17.17
CA MET A 1 10.33 23.38 16.08
C MET A 1 11.32 23.41 14.95
N ALA A 2 11.96 22.27 14.66
CA ALA A 2 12.82 22.17 13.50
C ALA A 2 11.98 22.44 12.25
N SER A 3 12.48 23.28 11.36
CA SER A 3 11.79 23.62 10.11
C SER A 3 11.61 22.35 9.29
N ILE A 4 10.48 22.19 8.63
CA ILE A 4 10.24 21.11 7.63
C ILE A 4 11.43 21.02 6.66
N LYS A 5 12.08 22.13 6.38
CA LYS A 5 13.30 22.20 5.57
C LYS A 5 14.49 21.47 6.20
N GLU A 6 14.68 21.55 7.51
CA GLU A 6 15.78 20.86 8.23
C GLU A 6 15.51 19.35 8.32
N PHE A 7 14.24 18.95 8.51
CA PHE A 7 13.84 17.54 8.48
C PHE A 7 14.14 16.90 7.12
N PHE A 8 13.83 17.57 6.02
CA PHE A 8 14.13 17.07 4.68
C PHE A 8 15.64 17.06 4.35
N ILE A 9 16.42 17.99 4.89
CA ILE A 9 17.87 18.03 4.70
C ILE A 9 18.56 16.89 5.45
N ASP A 10 18.11 16.58 6.68
CA ASP A 10 18.64 15.46 7.47
C ASP A 10 18.20 14.10 6.89
N LEU A 11 16.99 14.00 6.39
CA LEU A 11 16.47 12.79 5.75
C LEU A 11 17.19 12.48 4.41
N LEU A 12 17.60 13.52 3.67
CA LEU A 12 18.27 13.41 2.36
C LEU A 12 19.80 13.27 2.45
N GLY A 13 20.35 13.15 3.65
CA GLY A 13 21.78 12.96 3.82
C GLY A 13 22.63 14.11 3.25
N GLY A 14 22.13 15.34 3.30
CA GLY A 14 22.78 16.51 2.77
C GLY A 14 24.16 16.72 3.41
N VAL A 15 25.23 16.54 2.63
CA VAL A 15 26.58 16.84 3.05
C VAL A 15 26.75 18.35 3.10
N LYS A 16 26.89 18.90 4.31
CA LYS A 16 27.24 20.30 4.53
C LYS A 16 28.75 20.46 4.46
N ASP A 17 29.24 21.52 3.79
CA ASP A 17 30.63 21.90 3.88
C ASP A 17 30.95 22.47 5.28
N LYS A 18 32.25 22.76 5.54
CA LYS A 18 32.72 23.30 6.83
C LYS A 18 32.06 24.64 7.20
N ASP A 19 31.45 25.32 6.23
CA ASP A 19 30.83 26.63 6.37
C ASP A 19 29.29 26.55 6.39
N GLY A 20 28.73 25.35 6.40
CA GLY A 20 27.29 25.12 6.51
C GLY A 20 26.49 25.25 5.20
N ASN A 21 27.17 25.42 4.06
CA ASN A 21 26.51 25.46 2.75
C ASN A 21 26.30 24.06 2.20
N ILE A 22 25.15 23.85 1.56
CA ILE A 22 24.79 22.57 0.97
C ILE A 22 25.63 22.36 -0.30
N LEU A 23 26.65 21.49 -0.22
CA LEU A 23 27.41 21.01 -1.36
C LEU A 23 26.54 20.09 -2.18
N GLY A 24 25.92 20.59 -3.24
CA GLY A 24 25.30 19.67 -4.14
C GLY A 24 24.15 20.17 -4.98
N THR A 25 24.47 20.85 -6.05
CA THR A 25 23.49 21.21 -7.07
C THR A 25 23.35 20.18 -8.21
N VAL A 26 24.30 19.26 -8.37
CA VAL A 26 24.26 18.26 -9.45
C VAL A 26 23.89 16.87 -8.93
N VAL A 27 24.51 16.40 -7.87
CA VAL A 27 24.20 15.09 -7.24
C VAL A 27 22.79 15.10 -6.61
N GLY A 28 22.35 16.22 -6.05
CA GLY A 28 21.01 16.35 -5.46
C GLY A 28 19.86 16.33 -6.47
N ARG A 29 20.11 16.56 -7.77
CA ARG A 29 19.05 16.56 -8.79
C ARG A 29 18.63 15.14 -9.20
N GLU A 30 19.58 14.29 -9.50
CA GLU A 30 19.33 12.90 -9.86
C GLU A 30 18.81 12.08 -8.67
N MET A 31 19.34 12.35 -7.46
CA MET A 31 18.87 11.68 -6.23
C MET A 31 17.43 12.01 -5.88
N THR A 32 16.96 13.24 -6.12
CA THR A 32 15.58 13.62 -5.78
C THR A 32 14.55 12.88 -6.64
N GLU A 33 14.85 12.67 -7.90
CA GLU A 33 13.93 11.97 -8.83
C GLU A 33 13.80 10.49 -8.49
N VAL A 34 14.92 9.81 -8.26
CA VAL A 34 14.97 8.41 -7.84
C VAL A 34 14.26 8.24 -6.48
N TYR A 35 14.44 9.18 -5.58
CA TYR A 35 13.86 9.16 -4.24
C TYR A 35 12.33 9.14 -4.24
N TYR A 36 11.66 10.03 -4.99
CA TYR A 36 10.19 10.06 -5.03
C TYR A 36 9.59 8.81 -5.67
N LYS A 37 10.25 8.25 -6.68
CA LYS A 37 9.87 6.97 -7.27
C LYS A 37 9.96 5.85 -6.23
N ASP A 38 11.13 5.71 -5.62
CA ASP A 38 11.37 4.65 -4.66
C ASP A 38 10.46 4.80 -3.45
N LEU A 39 10.17 6.03 -3.03
CA LEU A 39 9.22 6.31 -1.95
C LEU A 39 7.79 5.88 -2.32
N ALA A 40 7.29 6.23 -3.52
CA ALA A 40 5.95 5.85 -3.95
C ALA A 40 5.79 4.34 -4.06
N VAL A 41 6.78 3.66 -4.67
CA VAL A 41 6.81 2.21 -4.78
C VAL A 41 6.91 1.55 -3.40
N ALA A 42 7.81 2.05 -2.53
CA ALA A 42 7.99 1.51 -1.18
C ALA A 42 6.72 1.66 -0.33
N LEU A 43 6.00 2.78 -0.42
CA LEU A 43 4.73 2.96 0.28
C LEU A 43 3.67 1.96 -0.17
N CYS A 44 3.54 1.73 -1.49
CA CYS A 44 2.61 0.75 -2.02
C CYS A 44 2.99 -0.68 -1.61
N ILE A 45 4.27 -1.04 -1.70
CA ILE A 45 4.79 -2.35 -1.27
C ILE A 45 4.54 -2.57 0.21
N ASN A 46 4.87 -1.59 1.06
CA ASN A 46 4.66 -1.68 2.50
C ASN A 46 3.18 -1.83 2.86
N LEU A 47 2.29 -1.14 2.16
CA LEU A 47 0.85 -1.28 2.39
C LEU A 47 0.38 -2.71 2.10
N ILE A 48 0.79 -3.29 0.97
CA ILE A 48 0.45 -4.66 0.60
C ILE A 48 1.10 -5.67 1.57
N ALA A 49 2.39 -5.50 1.87
CA ALA A 49 3.14 -6.42 2.72
C ALA A 49 2.64 -6.42 4.17
N ASN A 50 2.35 -5.25 4.73
CA ASN A 50 1.76 -5.13 6.06
C ASN A 50 0.39 -5.82 6.10
N SER A 51 -0.49 -5.51 5.14
CA SER A 51 -1.82 -6.10 5.10
C SER A 51 -1.79 -7.63 5.02
N LEU A 52 -0.95 -8.21 4.15
CA LEU A 52 -0.84 -9.67 4.05
C LEU A 52 -0.12 -10.31 5.23
N SER A 53 0.78 -9.60 5.90
CA SER A 53 1.47 -10.11 7.10
C SER A 53 0.58 -10.15 8.35
N GLU A 54 -0.56 -9.48 8.33
CA GLU A 54 -1.58 -9.51 9.39
C GLU A 54 -2.61 -10.64 9.19
N CYS A 55 -2.68 -11.21 7.96
CA CYS A 55 -3.62 -12.27 7.65
C CYS A 55 -3.26 -13.58 8.36
N THR A 56 -4.26 -14.29 8.86
CA THR A 56 -4.12 -15.64 9.38
C THR A 56 -4.17 -16.65 8.24
N ILE A 57 -3.21 -17.58 8.19
CA ILE A 57 -3.18 -18.67 7.21
C ILE A 57 -3.80 -19.91 7.84
N ARG A 58 -5.08 -20.16 7.54
CA ARG A 58 -5.84 -21.30 8.07
C ARG A 58 -5.48 -22.58 7.31
N THR A 59 -5.25 -23.65 8.04
CA THR A 59 -4.89 -24.98 7.51
C THR A 59 -6.03 -25.95 7.75
N TYR A 60 -6.40 -26.71 6.72
CA TYR A 60 -7.53 -27.65 6.76
C TYR A 60 -7.08 -29.03 6.34
N GLU A 61 -7.48 -30.05 7.14
CA GLU A 61 -7.33 -31.46 6.80
C GLU A 61 -8.71 -32.15 6.84
N ASN A 62 -9.02 -32.94 5.81
CA ASN A 62 -10.32 -33.57 5.65
C ASN A 62 -11.50 -32.59 5.79
N GLY A 63 -11.33 -31.36 5.31
CA GLY A 63 -12.33 -30.31 5.36
C GLY A 63 -12.51 -29.66 6.74
N LYS A 64 -11.69 -29.99 7.73
CA LYS A 64 -11.73 -29.39 9.08
C LYS A 64 -10.49 -28.59 9.35
N GLU A 65 -10.64 -27.45 10.01
CA GLU A 65 -9.51 -26.64 10.45
C GLU A 65 -8.66 -27.39 11.46
N VAL A 66 -7.33 -27.35 11.27
CA VAL A 66 -6.37 -28.06 12.11
C VAL A 66 -5.23 -27.13 12.51
N PHE A 67 -4.77 -27.27 13.76
CA PHE A 67 -3.65 -26.53 14.31
C PHE A 67 -2.42 -27.45 14.38
N ASP A 68 -1.91 -27.79 13.19
CA ASP A 68 -0.78 -28.71 13.00
C ASP A 68 0.57 -27.96 12.94
N VAL A 69 1.62 -28.69 12.57
CA VAL A 69 2.97 -28.12 12.39
C VAL A 69 2.99 -27.06 11.29
N ASN A 70 2.22 -27.26 10.20
CA ASN A 70 2.14 -26.31 9.11
C ASN A 70 1.48 -25.02 9.60
N HIS A 71 0.37 -25.13 10.36
CA HIS A 71 -0.27 -23.97 10.99
C HIS A 71 0.72 -23.17 11.84
N TYR A 72 1.49 -23.85 12.70
CA TYR A 72 2.49 -23.20 13.56
C TYR A 72 3.59 -22.51 12.75
N VAL A 73 4.12 -23.16 11.71
CA VAL A 73 5.19 -22.61 10.86
C VAL A 73 4.69 -21.43 10.06
N LEU A 74 3.46 -21.46 9.56
CA LEU A 74 2.91 -20.36 8.74
C LEU A 74 2.49 -19.15 9.58
N ASN A 75 1.95 -19.34 10.80
CA ASN A 75 1.34 -18.25 11.57
C ASN A 75 2.16 -17.79 12.78
N VAL A 76 3.09 -18.60 13.30
CA VAL A 76 3.82 -18.27 14.53
C VAL A 76 5.32 -18.10 14.27
N ARG A 77 5.98 -19.14 13.80
CA ARG A 77 7.44 -19.16 13.68
C ARG A 77 7.91 -19.93 12.46
N PRO A 78 8.02 -19.29 11.30
CA PRO A 78 8.51 -19.90 10.07
C PRO A 78 9.95 -20.40 10.18
N ASN A 79 10.81 -19.69 10.92
CA ASN A 79 12.20 -20.07 11.16
C ASN A 79 12.72 -19.55 12.52
N VAL A 80 13.98 -19.88 12.82
CA VAL A 80 14.59 -19.56 14.12
C VAL A 80 14.74 -18.06 14.37
N ASN A 81 14.89 -17.26 13.30
CA ASN A 81 15.23 -15.85 13.38
C ASN A 81 14.03 -14.92 13.18
N GLN A 82 12.92 -15.41 12.60
CA GLN A 82 11.78 -14.58 12.21
C GLN A 82 10.48 -15.15 12.79
N ASN A 83 9.61 -14.24 13.22
CA ASN A 83 8.20 -14.53 13.44
C ASN A 83 7.41 -14.48 12.11
N SER A 84 6.15 -14.87 12.12
CA SER A 84 5.29 -14.92 10.93
C SER A 84 5.19 -13.57 10.25
N SER A 85 4.90 -12.50 10.98
CA SER A 85 4.76 -11.15 10.39
C SER A 85 6.02 -10.68 9.68
N MET A 86 7.20 -10.85 10.29
CA MET A 86 8.48 -10.49 9.66
C MET A 86 8.76 -11.32 8.40
N PHE A 87 8.44 -12.60 8.46
CA PHE A 87 8.66 -13.53 7.35
C PHE A 87 7.76 -13.17 6.16
N TRP A 88 6.45 -13.05 6.39
CA TRP A 88 5.50 -12.75 5.32
C TRP A 88 5.70 -11.34 4.77
N HIS A 89 6.01 -10.36 5.62
CA HIS A 89 6.39 -9.04 5.14
C HIS A 89 7.56 -9.11 4.17
N LYS A 90 8.67 -9.80 4.54
CA LYS A 90 9.84 -9.98 3.65
C LYS A 90 9.47 -10.72 2.37
N ALA A 91 8.70 -11.80 2.45
CA ALA A 91 8.30 -12.60 1.29
C ALA A 91 7.46 -11.79 0.30
N VAL A 92 6.45 -11.07 0.82
CA VAL A 92 5.57 -10.23 0.00
C VAL A 92 6.31 -9.01 -0.54
N GLU A 93 7.17 -8.37 0.26
CA GLU A 93 8.01 -7.26 -0.22
C GLU A 93 8.85 -7.71 -1.42
N TYR A 94 9.53 -8.85 -1.33
CA TYR A 94 10.36 -9.37 -2.42
C TYR A 94 9.52 -9.74 -3.63
N MET A 95 8.38 -10.39 -3.43
CA MET A 95 7.45 -10.74 -4.49
C MET A 95 6.94 -9.51 -5.24
N VAL A 96 6.54 -8.46 -4.54
CA VAL A 96 6.00 -7.26 -5.17
C VAL A 96 7.11 -6.44 -5.83
N ARG A 97 8.28 -6.34 -5.19
CA ARG A 97 9.44 -5.58 -5.70
C ARG A 97 10.10 -6.23 -6.92
N ASN A 98 10.26 -7.55 -6.89
CA ASN A 98 10.98 -8.29 -7.92
C ASN A 98 10.04 -9.06 -8.88
N SER A 99 8.71 -8.99 -8.67
CA SER A 99 7.66 -9.78 -9.32
C SER A 99 7.68 -11.26 -8.94
N GLU A 100 8.65 -11.70 -8.13
CA GLU A 100 8.73 -13.07 -7.58
C GLU A 100 9.54 -13.09 -6.28
N ALA A 101 9.23 -14.03 -5.42
CA ALA A 101 10.00 -14.35 -4.22
C ALA A 101 10.14 -15.87 -4.08
N LEU A 102 11.35 -16.33 -3.84
CA LEU A 102 11.65 -17.74 -3.62
C LEU A 102 11.73 -18.03 -2.13
N VAL A 103 10.93 -18.98 -1.67
CA VAL A 103 10.98 -19.49 -0.30
C VAL A 103 11.48 -20.93 -0.35
N VAL A 104 12.50 -21.26 0.46
CA VAL A 104 13.06 -22.59 0.55
C VAL A 104 12.66 -23.23 1.88
N ASN A 105 12.26 -24.50 1.80
CA ASN A 105 12.01 -25.32 3.00
C ASN A 105 13.29 -26.08 3.38
N ILE A 106 13.82 -25.79 4.55
CA ILE A 106 15.00 -26.48 5.10
C ILE A 106 14.60 -27.12 6.42
N LYS A 107 14.43 -28.44 6.40
CA LYS A 107 14.05 -29.24 7.58
C LYS A 107 12.77 -28.76 8.29
N GLY A 108 11.75 -28.36 7.53
CA GLY A 108 10.49 -27.89 8.06
C GLY A 108 10.47 -26.40 8.43
N HIS A 109 11.56 -25.67 8.21
CA HIS A 109 11.63 -24.22 8.39
C HIS A 109 11.66 -23.49 7.04
N LEU A 110 10.94 -22.38 6.96
CA LEU A 110 10.81 -21.58 5.76
C LEU A 110 11.76 -20.37 5.80
N TYR A 111 12.48 -20.15 4.70
CA TYR A 111 13.42 -19.05 4.54
C TYR A 111 13.20 -18.35 3.20
N VAL A 112 13.10 -17.03 3.22
CA VAL A 112 13.03 -16.22 1.99
C VAL A 112 14.44 -16.03 1.45
N ALA A 113 14.65 -16.39 0.18
CA ALA A 113 15.92 -16.21 -0.50
C ALA A 113 16.13 -14.75 -0.91
N ASP A 114 17.30 -14.18 -0.61
CA ASP A 114 17.70 -12.83 -1.04
C ASP A 114 18.13 -12.81 -2.51
N SER A 115 18.76 -13.88 -2.97
CA SER A 115 19.15 -14.08 -4.37
C SER A 115 19.24 -15.56 -4.70
N TYR A 116 19.07 -15.89 -5.97
CA TYR A 116 19.19 -17.25 -6.47
C TYR A 116 19.46 -17.25 -7.98
N SER A 117 19.90 -18.41 -8.51
CA SER A 117 20.02 -18.68 -9.94
C SER A 117 19.03 -19.77 -10.33
N VAL A 118 18.35 -19.62 -11.46
CA VAL A 118 17.38 -20.59 -11.96
C VAL A 118 17.85 -21.18 -13.28
N GLU A 119 17.77 -22.50 -13.40
CA GLU A 119 17.90 -23.26 -14.64
C GLU A 119 16.50 -23.70 -15.06
N ASN A 120 15.97 -23.11 -16.16
CA ASN A 120 14.59 -23.32 -16.59
C ASN A 120 14.45 -24.64 -17.39
N PHE A 121 13.56 -25.51 -16.93
CA PHE A 121 13.20 -26.76 -17.59
C PHE A 121 11.68 -26.87 -17.73
N PRO A 122 11.06 -26.36 -18.81
CA PRO A 122 9.61 -26.24 -18.94
C PRO A 122 8.80 -27.52 -18.75
N ILE A 123 9.40 -28.70 -18.93
CA ILE A 123 8.73 -30.00 -18.83
C ILE A 123 9.11 -30.74 -17.53
N LYS A 124 10.33 -30.53 -17.03
CA LYS A 124 10.88 -31.29 -15.90
C LYS A 124 10.81 -30.52 -14.56
N GLY A 125 10.37 -29.27 -14.60
CA GLY A 125 10.45 -28.35 -13.47
C GLY A 125 11.81 -27.69 -13.33
N ASP A 126 11.80 -26.45 -12.87
CA ASP A 126 12.97 -25.59 -12.73
C ASP A 126 13.88 -26.06 -11.59
N VAL A 127 15.17 -25.75 -11.70
CA VAL A 127 16.19 -26.06 -10.70
C VAL A 127 16.80 -24.76 -10.19
N TYR A 128 16.79 -24.59 -8.88
CA TYR A 128 17.29 -23.40 -8.18
C TYR A 128 18.65 -23.69 -7.53
N SER A 129 19.61 -22.81 -7.73
CA SER A 129 20.98 -22.93 -7.23
C SER A 129 21.50 -21.56 -6.77
N ASN A 130 22.67 -21.55 -6.12
CA ASN A 130 23.31 -20.33 -5.61
C ASN A 130 22.35 -19.48 -4.72
N ILE A 131 21.54 -20.15 -3.92
CA ILE A 131 20.56 -19.49 -3.06
C ILE A 131 21.30 -18.82 -1.90
N THR A 132 21.05 -17.53 -1.70
CA THR A 132 21.59 -16.78 -0.57
C THR A 132 20.46 -16.37 0.38
N ILE A 133 20.65 -16.59 1.68
CA ILE A 133 19.71 -16.22 2.74
C ILE A 133 20.51 -15.48 3.80
N ASP A 134 20.18 -14.22 4.08
CA ASP A 134 20.84 -13.36 5.08
C ASP A 134 22.39 -13.45 4.98
N ASN A 135 22.93 -13.30 3.78
CA ASN A 135 24.36 -13.41 3.42
C ASN A 135 24.95 -14.84 3.51
N LEU A 136 24.17 -15.87 3.84
CA LEU A 136 24.61 -17.26 3.80
C LEU A 136 24.30 -17.88 2.44
N SER A 137 25.33 -18.28 1.69
CA SER A 137 25.16 -18.97 0.41
C SER A 137 25.02 -20.47 0.61
N LEU A 138 23.95 -21.05 0.05
CA LEU A 138 23.66 -22.47 0.10
C LEU A 138 24.27 -23.18 -1.11
N ASN A 139 25.14 -24.16 -0.87
CA ASN A 139 25.75 -25.00 -1.93
C ASN A 139 24.85 -26.18 -2.37
N LYS A 140 23.54 -26.09 -2.15
CA LYS A 140 22.56 -27.12 -2.49
C LYS A 140 21.71 -26.67 -3.66
N LYS A 141 21.44 -27.58 -4.62
CA LYS A 141 20.42 -27.37 -5.66
C LYS A 141 19.06 -27.84 -5.13
N PHE A 142 18.03 -27.05 -5.39
CA PHE A 142 16.64 -27.34 -5.06
C PHE A 142 15.84 -27.51 -6.33
N LYS A 143 14.93 -28.47 -6.35
CA LYS A 143 13.97 -28.64 -7.45
C LYS A 143 12.74 -27.77 -7.22
N GLN A 144 11.95 -27.58 -8.26
CA GLN A 144 10.67 -26.85 -8.20
C GLN A 144 9.75 -27.36 -7.07
N ASP A 145 9.76 -28.68 -6.80
CA ASP A 145 8.92 -29.28 -5.77
C ASP A 145 9.42 -29.02 -4.33
N ASP A 146 10.70 -28.68 -4.17
CA ASP A 146 11.32 -28.43 -2.87
C ASP A 146 11.23 -26.95 -2.44
N VAL A 147 10.69 -26.08 -3.27
CA VAL A 147 10.62 -24.63 -3.04
C VAL A 147 9.20 -24.11 -3.24
N ILE A 148 8.90 -23.01 -2.59
CA ILE A 148 7.67 -22.24 -2.77
C ILE A 148 8.04 -20.99 -3.57
N LEU A 149 7.54 -20.87 -4.79
CA LEU A 149 7.81 -19.74 -5.67
C LEU A 149 6.58 -18.83 -5.76
N LEU A 150 6.59 -17.78 -4.98
CA LEU A 150 5.55 -16.74 -5.03
C LEU A 150 5.83 -15.83 -6.21
N ARG A 151 4.99 -15.87 -7.25
CA ARG A 151 5.17 -15.08 -8.47
C ARG A 151 3.91 -14.31 -8.82
N LEU A 152 4.02 -13.00 -8.99
CA LEU A 152 2.90 -12.17 -9.43
C LEU A 152 2.50 -12.54 -10.86
N ASN A 153 1.19 -12.64 -11.12
CA ASN A 153 0.64 -12.88 -12.46
C ASN A 153 1.02 -11.79 -13.46
N ASN A 154 1.18 -10.55 -13.00
CA ASN A 154 1.59 -9.42 -13.81
C ASN A 154 3.08 -9.09 -13.60
N THR A 155 3.96 -9.84 -14.25
CA THR A 155 5.42 -9.63 -14.19
C THR A 155 5.90 -8.34 -14.86
N ASN A 156 5.02 -7.62 -15.58
CA ASN A 156 5.37 -6.41 -16.31
C ASN A 156 5.17 -5.13 -15.48
N ILE A 157 4.58 -5.21 -14.27
CA ILE A 157 4.31 -4.02 -13.43
C ILE A 157 5.58 -3.21 -13.21
N LYS A 158 6.68 -3.86 -12.83
CA LYS A 158 7.97 -3.19 -12.60
C LYS A 158 8.43 -2.42 -13.84
N ARG A 159 8.40 -3.06 -15.02
CA ARG A 159 8.80 -2.43 -16.29
C ARG A 159 7.89 -1.26 -16.68
N LEU A 160 6.58 -1.38 -16.44
CA LEU A 160 5.62 -0.31 -16.69
C LEU A 160 5.87 0.88 -15.77
N ILE A 161 6.11 0.64 -14.48
CA ILE A 161 6.45 1.68 -13.51
C ILE A 161 7.77 2.35 -13.88
N ASP A 162 8.80 1.59 -14.26
CA ASP A 162 10.09 2.15 -14.68
C ASP A 162 9.96 3.02 -15.93
N ASN A 163 9.19 2.60 -16.94
CA ASN A 163 8.95 3.38 -18.16
C ASN A 163 8.12 4.64 -17.92
N LEU A 164 7.05 4.53 -17.13
CA LEU A 164 6.24 5.69 -16.74
C LEU A 164 7.07 6.70 -15.97
N TYR A 165 7.92 6.22 -15.09
CA TYR A 165 8.77 7.05 -14.28
C TYR A 165 9.79 7.84 -15.10
N ASN A 166 10.45 7.22 -16.08
CA ASN A 166 11.41 7.93 -16.93
C ASN A 166 10.76 9.13 -17.62
N SER A 167 9.51 8.98 -18.07
CA SER A 167 8.75 10.08 -18.68
C SER A 167 8.33 11.14 -17.67
N TYR A 168 7.89 10.74 -16.47
CA TYR A 168 7.48 11.67 -15.41
C TYR A 168 8.67 12.35 -14.73
N GLY A 169 9.81 11.67 -14.61
CA GLY A 169 11.04 12.22 -14.04
C GLY A 169 11.55 13.43 -14.84
N GLU A 170 11.57 13.34 -16.16
CA GLU A 170 11.93 14.46 -17.02
C GLU A 170 10.96 15.65 -16.86
N LEU A 171 9.65 15.38 -16.76
CA LEU A 171 8.65 16.41 -16.53
C LEU A 171 8.81 17.07 -15.16
N LEU A 172 9.02 16.28 -14.11
CA LEU A 172 9.26 16.77 -12.75
C LEU A 172 10.50 17.65 -12.68
N LYS A 173 11.60 17.21 -13.33
CA LYS A 173 12.83 17.97 -13.45
C LYS A 173 12.59 19.32 -14.11
N TYR A 174 11.91 19.32 -15.25
CA TYR A 174 11.55 20.56 -15.95
C TYR A 174 10.73 21.50 -15.07
N CYS A 175 9.75 20.97 -14.33
CA CYS A 175 8.90 21.78 -13.44
C CYS A 175 9.68 22.35 -12.25
N ILE A 176 10.62 21.56 -11.66
CA ILE A 176 11.49 22.04 -10.58
C ILE A 176 12.42 23.14 -11.10
N GLU A 177 13.03 22.95 -12.26
CA GLU A 177 13.89 23.97 -12.88
C GLU A 177 13.11 25.26 -13.21
N LYS A 178 11.92 25.10 -13.78
CA LYS A 178 11.03 26.22 -14.05
C LYS A 178 10.61 26.94 -12.77
N TYR A 179 10.22 26.21 -11.72
CA TYR A 179 9.89 26.77 -10.41
C TYR A 179 11.07 27.58 -9.82
N LYS A 180 12.29 27.04 -9.92
CA LYS A 180 13.50 27.76 -9.49
C LYS A 180 13.74 29.01 -10.32
N MET A 181 13.57 28.94 -11.65
CA MET A 181 13.74 30.07 -12.56
C MET A 181 12.67 31.15 -12.35
N ASP A 182 11.42 30.77 -12.12
CA ASP A 182 10.30 31.71 -11.93
C ASP A 182 10.35 32.38 -10.55
N ASN A 183 10.91 31.71 -9.54
CA ASN A 183 11.10 32.28 -8.19
C ASN A 183 12.47 32.95 -7.98
N GLN A 184 13.30 33.05 -9.03
CA GLN A 184 14.50 33.89 -8.98
C GLN A 184 14.13 35.35 -9.17
N GLU A 185 14.54 36.18 -8.22
CA GLU A 185 14.45 37.62 -8.37
C GLU A 185 15.34 38.09 -9.53
N LYS A 186 14.74 38.77 -10.49
CA LYS A 186 15.43 39.27 -11.67
C LYS A 186 15.37 40.80 -11.68
N TYR A 187 16.52 41.42 -11.72
CA TYR A 187 16.64 42.84 -11.71
C TYR A 187 17.35 43.33 -12.98
N ILE A 188 16.87 44.44 -13.54
CA ILE A 188 17.56 45.18 -14.58
C ILE A 188 18.20 46.40 -13.92
N LEU A 189 19.51 46.52 -14.07
CA LEU A 189 20.24 47.70 -13.66
C LEU A 189 20.42 48.63 -14.87
N GLU A 190 19.71 49.74 -14.86
CA GLU A 190 19.86 50.79 -15.87
C GLU A 190 21.00 51.75 -15.46
N LEU A 191 21.90 52.03 -16.40
CA LEU A 191 23.07 52.94 -16.18
C LEU A 191 22.98 54.11 -17.18
N GLU A 192 22.90 55.33 -16.69
CA GLU A 192 23.05 56.51 -17.51
C GLU A 192 24.51 56.86 -17.70
N ASN A 193 24.92 57.35 -18.91
CA ASN A 193 26.24 57.87 -19.23
C ASN A 193 27.43 56.90 -19.15
N VAL A 194 27.23 55.68 -19.60
CA VAL A 194 28.30 54.67 -19.69
C VAL A 194 29.19 54.93 -20.91
N LYS A 195 30.48 55.16 -20.74
CA LYS A 195 31.45 55.13 -21.83
C LYS A 195 31.77 53.68 -22.19
N ILE A 196 31.15 53.19 -23.26
CA ILE A 196 31.42 51.83 -23.76
C ILE A 196 32.88 51.74 -24.21
N GLY A 197 33.68 50.83 -23.59
CA GLY A 197 35.10 50.60 -23.93
C GLY A 197 36.09 51.04 -22.88
N ASP A 198 35.70 51.69 -21.80
CA ASP A 198 36.58 52.01 -20.68
C ASP A 198 36.82 50.79 -19.78
N LYS A 199 38.03 50.21 -19.85
CA LYS A 199 38.43 49.04 -19.05
C LYS A 199 38.30 49.28 -17.55
N MET A 200 38.65 50.45 -17.10
CA MET A 200 38.61 50.83 -15.69
C MET A 200 37.16 50.89 -15.16
N PHE A 201 36.22 51.29 -16.02
CA PHE A 201 34.80 51.23 -15.69
C PHE A 201 34.30 49.81 -15.63
N GLN A 202 34.69 48.94 -16.57
CA GLN A 202 34.29 47.54 -16.60
C GLN A 202 34.77 46.74 -15.37
N GLU A 203 36.02 46.96 -14.93
CA GLU A 203 36.57 46.32 -13.74
C GLU A 203 35.86 46.76 -12.46
N LYS A 204 35.64 48.07 -12.28
CA LYS A 204 34.89 48.59 -11.12
C LYS A 204 33.43 48.18 -11.13
N PHE A 205 32.82 48.11 -12.29
CA PHE A 205 31.44 47.68 -12.43
C PHE A 205 31.27 46.20 -12.06
N GLN A 206 32.20 45.37 -12.52
CA GLN A 206 32.21 43.94 -12.20
C GLN A 206 32.47 43.70 -10.70
N GLU A 207 33.33 44.49 -10.06
CA GLU A 207 33.56 44.47 -8.62
C GLU A 207 32.29 44.86 -7.83
N VAL A 208 31.57 45.89 -8.25
CA VAL A 208 30.31 46.30 -7.60
C VAL A 208 29.22 45.24 -7.75
N ILE A 209 29.08 44.63 -8.93
CA ILE A 209 28.10 43.56 -9.14
C ILE A 209 28.47 42.34 -8.30
N ASN A 210 29.69 41.84 -8.40
CA ASN A 210 30.09 40.59 -7.75
C ASN A 210 30.18 40.72 -6.22
N SER A 211 30.57 41.88 -5.67
CA SER A 211 30.78 42.02 -4.23
C SER A 211 29.61 42.63 -3.46
N GLN A 212 28.90 43.57 -4.04
CA GLN A 212 27.86 44.32 -3.34
C GLN A 212 26.46 43.89 -3.71
N MET A 213 26.18 43.68 -5.00
CA MET A 213 24.86 43.31 -5.49
C MET A 213 24.55 41.82 -5.18
N GLU A 214 25.52 40.96 -5.38
CA GLU A 214 25.40 39.54 -5.01
C GLU A 214 25.21 39.38 -3.49
N ALA A 215 25.95 40.11 -2.66
CA ALA A 215 25.76 40.09 -1.21
C ALA A 215 24.43 40.69 -0.77
N PHE A 216 23.86 41.64 -1.50
CA PHE A 216 22.51 42.18 -1.26
C PHE A 216 21.43 41.18 -1.66
N LEU A 217 21.54 40.58 -2.83
CA LEU A 217 20.55 39.59 -3.33
C LEU A 217 20.55 38.31 -2.49
N ASN A 218 21.69 37.93 -1.92
CA ASN A 218 21.81 36.76 -1.01
C ASN A 218 21.44 37.08 0.45
N ASN A 219 20.81 38.25 0.73
CA ASN A 219 20.42 38.71 2.06
C ASN A 219 21.58 38.86 3.07
N GLN A 220 22.82 38.95 2.58
CA GLN A 220 23.99 39.19 3.42
C GLN A 220 24.14 40.66 3.82
N LYS A 221 23.55 41.57 3.02
CA LYS A 221 23.55 43.03 3.30
C LYS A 221 22.11 43.56 3.05
N THR A 222 21.67 44.42 3.94
CA THR A 222 20.36 45.07 3.87
C THR A 222 20.35 46.38 3.09
N VAL A 223 21.50 46.89 2.72
CA VAL A 223 21.62 48.20 2.02
C VAL A 223 22.53 48.03 0.80
N LEU A 224 21.97 48.39 -0.38
CA LEU A 224 22.72 48.49 -1.63
C LEU A 224 22.97 49.94 -1.93
N PRO A 225 24.26 50.44 -1.88
CA PRO A 225 24.59 51.80 -2.25
C PRO A 225 24.47 51.96 -3.79
N MET A 226 23.67 52.91 -4.23
CA MET A 226 23.49 53.22 -5.65
C MET A 226 24.03 54.63 -5.95
N TYR A 227 24.67 54.77 -7.11
CA TYR A 227 25.17 56.05 -7.59
C TYR A 227 24.08 56.79 -8.37
N LYS A 228 24.20 58.14 -8.48
CA LYS A 228 23.29 58.94 -9.27
C LYS A 228 23.29 58.51 -10.75
N GLY A 229 22.11 58.20 -11.31
CA GLY A 229 21.99 57.67 -12.66
C GLY A 229 21.95 56.16 -12.76
N GLN A 230 21.88 55.45 -11.63
CA GLN A 230 21.60 54.02 -11.55
C GLN A 230 20.16 53.82 -11.13
N LYS A 231 19.41 52.94 -11.80
CA LYS A 231 18.07 52.54 -11.45
C LYS A 231 17.96 51.02 -11.49
N LEU A 232 17.54 50.43 -10.39
CA LEU A 232 17.27 49.04 -10.29
C LEU A 232 15.76 48.83 -10.49
N THR A 233 15.40 48.09 -11.51
CA THR A 233 14.00 47.75 -11.80
C THR A 233 13.84 46.25 -11.59
N ASP A 234 12.89 45.87 -10.73
CA ASP A 234 12.47 44.50 -10.57
C ASP A 234 11.67 44.06 -11.81
N VAL A 235 12.11 43.00 -12.44
CA VAL A 235 11.52 42.39 -13.63
C VAL A 235 11.07 40.96 -13.34
N SER A 236 11.03 40.59 -12.06
CA SER A 236 10.53 39.28 -11.62
C SER A 236 9.09 39.14 -12.14
N LYS A 237 8.79 38.05 -12.82
CA LYS A 237 7.45 37.79 -13.33
C LYS A 237 6.49 37.55 -12.16
N ASP A 238 5.35 38.25 -12.15
CA ASP A 238 4.25 38.04 -11.22
C ASP A 238 3.60 36.63 -11.33
N THR A 239 3.95 35.84 -12.36
CA THR A 239 3.51 34.48 -12.57
C THR A 239 4.54 33.53 -12.04
N SER A 240 4.61 33.38 -10.73
CA SER A 240 5.34 32.26 -10.10
C SER A 240 4.61 30.95 -10.44
N THR A 241 5.34 29.99 -10.98
CA THR A 241 4.85 28.59 -11.01
C THR A 241 4.49 28.22 -9.59
N SER A 242 3.23 27.94 -9.34
CA SER A 242 2.74 27.70 -7.98
C SER A 242 3.39 26.44 -7.41
N SER A 243 3.78 26.46 -6.15
CA SER A 243 4.15 25.25 -5.40
C SER A 243 3.07 24.17 -5.50
N THR A 244 1.82 24.58 -5.73
CA THR A 244 0.66 23.71 -5.96
C THR A 244 0.79 22.87 -7.23
N ASP A 245 1.41 23.39 -8.29
CA ASP A 245 1.60 22.65 -9.55
C ASP A 245 2.62 21.52 -9.36
N LEU A 246 3.71 21.80 -8.64
CA LEU A 246 4.71 20.79 -8.30
C LEU A 246 4.13 19.72 -7.38
N GLN A 247 3.35 20.12 -6.37
CA GLN A 247 2.66 19.20 -5.48
C GLN A 247 1.66 18.32 -6.25
N GLY A 248 0.91 18.91 -7.19
CA GLY A 248 -0.02 18.17 -8.06
C GLY A 248 0.68 17.12 -8.94
N LEU A 249 1.89 17.39 -9.42
CA LEU A 249 2.68 16.41 -10.18
C LEU A 249 3.15 15.26 -9.33
N ILE A 250 3.64 15.53 -8.10
CA ILE A 250 4.05 14.49 -7.15
C ILE A 250 2.84 13.62 -6.78
N GLU A 251 1.70 14.22 -6.44
CA GLU A 251 0.47 13.47 -6.16
C GLU A 251 0.04 12.60 -7.34
N ASN A 252 0.13 13.09 -8.58
CA ASN A 252 -0.19 12.31 -9.76
C ASN A 252 0.76 11.12 -9.95
N LEU A 253 2.05 11.26 -9.65
CA LEU A 253 3.00 10.17 -9.67
C LEU A 253 2.60 9.05 -8.70
N PHE A 254 2.28 9.41 -7.44
CA PHE A 254 1.81 8.44 -6.45
C PHE A 254 0.50 7.76 -6.88
N LYS A 255 -0.44 8.51 -7.48
CA LYS A 255 -1.70 7.95 -8.00
C LYS A 255 -1.46 6.91 -9.09
N ILE A 256 -0.54 7.18 -10.02
CA ILE A 256 -0.22 6.24 -11.10
C ILE A 256 0.44 4.97 -10.55
N VAL A 257 1.38 5.11 -9.60
CA VAL A 257 2.01 3.95 -8.95
C VAL A 257 0.98 3.14 -8.18
N ALA A 258 0.11 3.78 -7.41
CA ALA A 258 -0.97 3.10 -6.68
C ALA A 258 -1.91 2.33 -7.62
N GLN A 259 -2.31 2.95 -8.74
CA GLN A 259 -3.14 2.30 -9.75
C GLN A 259 -2.45 1.09 -10.38
N ALA A 260 -1.14 1.14 -10.61
CA ALA A 260 -0.38 0.01 -11.15
C ALA A 260 -0.40 -1.21 -10.21
N PHE A 261 -0.50 -0.99 -8.90
CA PHE A 261 -0.66 -2.04 -7.87
C PHE A 261 -2.13 -2.31 -7.51
N ASN A 262 -3.10 -1.73 -8.21
CA ASN A 262 -4.53 -1.81 -7.90
C ASN A 262 -4.89 -1.32 -6.48
N ILE A 263 -4.11 -0.39 -5.94
CA ILE A 263 -4.37 0.24 -4.65
C ILE A 263 -5.33 1.41 -4.87
N PRO A 264 -6.46 1.48 -4.15
CA PRO A 264 -7.34 2.62 -4.20
C PRO A 264 -6.62 3.90 -3.75
N ILE A 265 -6.71 4.94 -4.56
CA ILE A 265 -6.01 6.21 -4.33
C ILE A 265 -6.41 6.84 -2.99
N ASP A 266 -7.65 6.64 -2.60
CA ASP A 266 -8.21 7.19 -1.37
C ASP A 266 -7.59 6.60 -0.08
N LEU A 267 -6.88 5.47 -0.16
CA LEU A 267 -6.07 4.95 0.95
C LEU A 267 -4.80 5.77 1.18
N LEU A 268 -4.23 6.34 0.12
CA LEU A 268 -2.99 7.12 0.19
C LEU A 268 -3.26 8.61 0.40
N PHE A 269 -4.36 9.12 -0.16
CA PHE A 269 -4.72 10.54 -0.12
C PHE A 269 -6.15 10.69 0.42
N SER A 270 -6.27 10.73 1.75
CA SER A 270 -7.56 10.89 2.42
C SER A 270 -8.22 12.22 2.05
N LYS A 271 -9.35 12.17 1.37
CA LYS A 271 -10.26 13.31 1.23
C LYS A 271 -11.27 13.29 2.38
N THR A 272 -11.69 14.45 2.84
CA THR A 272 -12.78 14.59 3.83
C THR A 272 -14.05 13.91 3.30
N ASN A 273 -14.69 13.05 4.09
CA ASN A 273 -15.93 12.31 3.80
C ASN A 273 -15.81 11.05 2.90
N ILE A 274 -14.75 10.27 3.06
CA ILE A 274 -14.62 8.97 2.40
C ILE A 274 -15.27 7.87 3.24
N ASN A 275 -16.01 6.98 2.59
CA ASN A 275 -16.46 5.75 3.21
C ASN A 275 -15.29 4.74 3.24
N ILE A 276 -14.56 4.73 4.35
CA ILE A 276 -13.37 3.88 4.56
C ILE A 276 -13.69 2.41 4.29
N SER A 277 -14.87 1.91 4.70
CA SER A 277 -15.27 0.52 4.49
C SER A 277 -15.34 0.14 3.01
N GLN A 278 -15.84 1.03 2.15
CA GLN A 278 -15.87 0.79 0.71
C GLN A 278 -14.46 0.77 0.10
N VAL A 279 -13.59 1.69 0.53
CA VAL A 279 -12.21 1.77 0.05
C VAL A 279 -11.42 0.53 0.44
N VAL A 280 -11.56 0.08 1.70
CA VAL A 280 -10.94 -1.16 2.17
C VAL A 280 -11.48 -2.37 1.40
N THR A 281 -12.79 -2.43 1.13
CA THR A 281 -13.39 -3.51 0.33
C THR A 281 -12.81 -3.55 -1.10
N GLN A 282 -12.61 -2.39 -1.73
CA GLN A 282 -11.97 -2.33 -3.06
C GLN A 282 -10.51 -2.78 -2.99
N PHE A 283 -9.77 -2.35 -1.97
CA PHE A 283 -8.39 -2.77 -1.74
C PHE A 283 -8.28 -4.28 -1.58
N LEU A 284 -9.12 -4.87 -0.72
CA LEU A 284 -9.17 -6.32 -0.55
C LEU A 284 -9.51 -7.04 -1.85
N THR A 285 -10.56 -6.62 -2.54
CA THR A 285 -11.06 -7.32 -3.73
C THR A 285 -10.08 -7.30 -4.90
N PHE A 286 -9.44 -6.14 -5.17
CA PHE A 286 -8.65 -5.96 -6.39
C PHE A 286 -7.14 -6.06 -6.18
N CYS A 287 -6.64 -5.88 -4.95
CA CYS A 287 -5.23 -5.92 -4.65
C CYS A 287 -4.86 -7.15 -3.80
N ILE A 288 -5.45 -7.31 -2.63
CA ILE A 288 -5.03 -8.29 -1.63
C ILE A 288 -5.50 -9.71 -1.96
N ASN A 289 -6.81 -9.92 -2.23
CA ASN A 289 -7.35 -11.25 -2.47
C ASN A 289 -6.70 -11.99 -3.65
N PRO A 290 -6.39 -11.35 -4.80
CA PRO A 290 -5.66 -12.03 -5.87
C PRO A 290 -4.27 -12.52 -5.46
N ILE A 291 -3.57 -11.77 -4.59
CA ILE A 291 -2.26 -12.16 -4.07
C ILE A 291 -2.41 -13.27 -3.03
N ALA A 292 -3.39 -13.16 -2.13
CA ALA A 292 -3.71 -14.19 -1.15
C ALA A 292 -4.04 -15.53 -1.82
N CYS A 293 -4.89 -15.52 -2.84
CA CYS A 293 -5.25 -16.72 -3.62
C CYS A 293 -4.01 -17.37 -4.26
N MET A 294 -3.10 -16.59 -4.83
CA MET A 294 -1.87 -17.11 -5.41
C MET A 294 -0.95 -17.73 -4.34
N ILE A 295 -0.89 -17.14 -3.13
CA ILE A 295 -0.15 -17.71 -2.00
C ILE A 295 -0.80 -19.03 -1.55
N GLU A 296 -2.14 -19.08 -1.45
CA GLU A 296 -2.90 -20.30 -1.13
C GLU A 296 -2.54 -21.44 -2.08
N GLU A 297 -2.71 -21.21 -3.39
CA GLU A 297 -2.46 -22.20 -4.43
C GLU A 297 -1.03 -22.77 -4.38
N GLU A 298 -0.03 -21.92 -4.20
CA GLU A 298 1.36 -22.37 -4.14
C GLU A 298 1.66 -23.13 -2.83
N LEU A 299 1.11 -22.69 -1.70
CA LEU A 299 1.27 -23.39 -0.42
C LEU A 299 0.57 -24.76 -0.43
N GLU A 300 -0.66 -24.85 -0.97
CA GLU A 300 -1.39 -26.11 -1.11
C GLU A 300 -0.60 -27.13 -1.93
N ALA A 301 -0.08 -26.68 -3.09
CA ALA A 301 0.69 -27.55 -3.98
C ALA A 301 1.95 -28.13 -3.32
N LYS A 302 2.56 -27.40 -2.37
CA LYS A 302 3.85 -27.77 -1.76
C LYS A 302 3.74 -28.43 -0.39
N LEU A 303 2.74 -28.07 0.42
CA LEU A 303 2.64 -28.55 1.80
C LEU A 303 1.74 -29.78 1.94
N TYR A 304 0.78 -29.98 1.04
CA TYR A 304 -0.20 -31.07 1.13
C TYR A 304 -0.10 -32.13 0.02
N ASN A 305 1.10 -32.46 -0.46
CA ASN A 305 1.31 -33.50 -1.47
C ASN A 305 0.47 -33.37 -2.76
N GLY A 306 0.13 -32.17 -3.16
CA GLY A 306 -0.57 -31.88 -4.40
C GLY A 306 -1.90 -32.61 -4.54
N PHE A 307 -2.04 -33.50 -5.57
CA PHE A 307 -3.30 -34.15 -5.88
C PHE A 307 -3.84 -35.06 -4.77
N GLU A 308 -2.99 -35.77 -4.03
CA GLU A 308 -3.42 -36.65 -2.94
C GLU A 308 -4.05 -35.85 -1.80
N GLY A 309 -3.43 -34.74 -1.41
CA GLY A 309 -3.95 -33.83 -0.39
C GLY A 309 -5.29 -33.22 -0.82
N PHE A 310 -5.38 -32.78 -2.09
CA PHE A 310 -6.62 -32.27 -2.64
C PHE A 310 -7.78 -33.29 -2.58
N GLN A 311 -7.52 -34.56 -2.92
CA GLN A 311 -8.54 -35.62 -2.83
C GLN A 311 -9.01 -35.87 -1.39
N GLN A 312 -8.14 -35.67 -0.42
CA GLN A 312 -8.45 -35.82 1.01
C GLN A 312 -9.19 -34.59 1.57
N GLY A 313 -9.35 -33.53 0.80
CA GLY A 313 -9.95 -32.28 1.27
C GLY A 313 -9.00 -31.47 2.16
N ASN A 314 -7.69 -31.60 1.93
CA ASN A 314 -6.67 -30.76 2.59
C ASN A 314 -6.46 -29.51 1.74
N TYR A 315 -6.56 -28.36 2.37
CA TYR A 315 -6.36 -27.06 1.70
C TYR A 315 -5.88 -25.98 2.67
N ILE A 316 -5.46 -24.86 2.12
CA ILE A 316 -4.99 -23.69 2.87
C ILE A 316 -5.85 -22.50 2.48
N ARG A 317 -6.17 -21.62 3.45
CA ARG A 317 -6.85 -20.35 3.22
C ARG A 317 -6.10 -19.22 3.90
N VAL A 318 -5.90 -18.13 3.18
CA VAL A 318 -5.40 -16.88 3.74
C VAL A 318 -6.61 -16.03 4.13
N ASP A 319 -6.85 -15.91 5.43
CA ASP A 319 -7.99 -15.15 5.93
C ASP A 319 -7.71 -13.64 5.86
N THR A 320 -8.23 -13.00 4.81
CA THR A 320 -8.09 -11.57 4.60
C THR A 320 -9.12 -10.74 5.38
N SER A 321 -10.03 -11.38 6.13
CA SER A 321 -11.02 -10.68 6.95
C SER A 321 -10.37 -9.94 8.13
N ASP A 322 -9.21 -10.40 8.59
CA ASP A 322 -8.42 -9.77 9.67
C ASP A 322 -8.02 -8.32 9.33
N ILE A 323 -7.85 -8.00 8.04
CA ILE A 323 -7.54 -6.63 7.58
C ILE A 323 -8.73 -5.69 7.77
N ARG A 324 -9.95 -6.23 7.82
CA ARG A 324 -11.16 -5.44 7.92
C ARG A 324 -11.51 -5.21 9.40
N HIS A 325 -11.27 -4.03 9.91
CA HIS A 325 -11.75 -3.67 11.25
C HIS A 325 -13.28 -3.50 11.21
N ILE A 326 -14.01 -4.55 11.61
CA ILE A 326 -15.47 -4.53 11.66
C ILE A 326 -15.91 -3.91 12.98
N ASN A 327 -16.53 -2.72 12.91
CA ASN A 327 -17.21 -2.16 14.06
C ASN A 327 -18.57 -2.88 14.22
N ILE A 328 -18.71 -3.66 15.28
CA ILE A 328 -19.91 -4.47 15.54
C ILE A 328 -21.18 -3.62 15.57
N LEU A 329 -21.11 -2.37 16.03
CA LEU A 329 -22.24 -1.48 16.06
C LEU A 329 -22.75 -1.13 14.65
N ASP A 330 -21.85 -1.04 13.68
CA ASP A 330 -22.23 -0.73 12.29
C ASP A 330 -22.87 -1.91 11.57
N VAL A 331 -22.58 -3.15 12.01
CA VAL A 331 -23.11 -4.38 11.40
C VAL A 331 -24.22 -5.03 12.22
N ALA A 332 -24.58 -4.47 13.39
CA ALA A 332 -25.56 -5.05 14.30
C ALA A 332 -26.90 -5.38 13.61
N GLN A 333 -27.39 -4.50 12.74
CA GLN A 333 -28.65 -4.75 11.98
C GLN A 333 -28.48 -5.87 10.94
N ALA A 334 -27.29 -6.04 10.35
CA ALA A 334 -27.01 -7.11 9.41
C ALA A 334 -26.93 -8.46 10.14
N ILE A 335 -26.29 -8.48 11.31
CA ILE A 335 -26.19 -9.65 12.20
C ILE A 335 -27.58 -10.14 12.59
N ASP A 336 -28.47 -9.24 13.04
CA ASP A 336 -29.83 -9.57 13.41
C ASP A 336 -30.59 -10.21 12.23
N LYS A 337 -30.49 -9.64 11.04
CA LYS A 337 -31.13 -10.18 9.83
C LYS A 337 -30.57 -11.55 9.42
N ILE A 338 -29.26 -11.75 9.49
CA ILE A 338 -28.61 -13.01 9.12
C ILE A 338 -29.01 -14.11 10.11
N LEU A 339 -28.99 -13.82 11.42
CA LEU A 339 -29.39 -14.73 12.46
C LEU A 339 -30.88 -15.06 12.32
N ALA A 340 -31.75 -14.05 12.11
CA ALA A 340 -33.19 -14.18 11.96
C ALA A 340 -33.60 -14.99 10.72
N SER A 341 -32.78 -15.01 9.68
CA SER A 341 -33.00 -15.80 8.46
C SER A 341 -32.58 -17.27 8.60
N GLY A 342 -31.87 -17.65 9.65
CA GLY A 342 -31.34 -18.99 9.88
C GLY A 342 -30.23 -19.41 8.93
N VAL A 343 -29.61 -18.46 8.22
CA VAL A 343 -28.49 -18.74 7.30
C VAL A 343 -27.22 -19.11 8.08
N LEU A 344 -26.96 -18.40 9.19
CA LEU A 344 -25.84 -18.68 10.10
C LEU A 344 -26.34 -18.89 11.53
N ASN A 345 -25.68 -19.75 12.29
CA ASN A 345 -25.90 -19.91 13.71
C ASN A 345 -25.06 -18.90 14.53
N ILE A 346 -25.21 -18.89 15.84
CA ILE A 346 -24.54 -17.94 16.73
C ILE A 346 -23.02 -18.14 16.69
N ASN A 347 -22.52 -19.38 16.68
CA ASN A 347 -21.09 -19.66 16.67
C ASN A 347 -20.44 -19.29 15.35
N GLU A 348 -21.08 -19.57 14.22
CA GLU A 348 -20.62 -19.13 12.90
C GLU A 348 -20.56 -17.60 12.77
N LEU A 349 -21.51 -16.89 13.37
CA LEU A 349 -21.48 -15.41 13.46
C LEU A 349 -20.36 -14.91 14.39
N ARG A 350 -20.12 -15.60 15.50
CA ARG A 350 -19.05 -15.26 16.44
C ARG A 350 -17.68 -15.46 15.79
N ASP A 351 -17.48 -16.56 15.05
CA ASP A 351 -16.24 -16.82 14.29
C ASP A 351 -16.00 -15.72 13.23
N LEU A 352 -17.02 -15.34 12.48
CA LEU A 352 -16.98 -14.24 11.51
C LEU A 352 -16.59 -12.88 12.14
N LEU A 353 -16.91 -12.68 13.42
CA LEU A 353 -16.62 -11.47 14.17
C LEU A 353 -15.32 -11.58 15.00
N GLY A 354 -14.58 -12.70 14.91
CA GLY A 354 -13.36 -12.95 15.65
C GLY A 354 -13.55 -13.28 17.13
N TYR A 355 -14.75 -13.76 17.53
CA TYR A 355 -15.03 -14.21 18.90
C TYR A 355 -14.97 -15.73 19.01
N ASN A 356 -14.45 -16.22 20.13
CA ASN A 356 -14.45 -17.66 20.42
C ASN A 356 -15.87 -18.23 20.42
N GLU A 357 -16.02 -19.48 19.98
CA GLU A 357 -17.27 -20.23 20.04
C GLU A 357 -17.76 -20.39 21.49
N LEU A 358 -19.08 -20.46 21.64
CA LEU A 358 -19.73 -20.82 22.90
C LEU A 358 -19.90 -22.34 22.95
N GLU A 359 -19.62 -22.94 24.11
CA GLU A 359 -19.75 -24.39 24.31
C GLU A 359 -21.21 -24.84 24.42
N GLU A 360 -22.16 -23.93 24.58
CA GLU A 360 -23.56 -24.24 24.76
C GLU A 360 -24.22 -24.72 23.47
N GLU A 361 -24.99 -25.79 23.57
CA GLU A 361 -25.67 -26.48 22.46
C GLU A 361 -26.57 -25.55 21.62
N PHE A 362 -27.18 -24.53 22.27
CA PHE A 362 -28.06 -23.59 21.58
C PHE A 362 -27.32 -22.72 20.56
N ALA A 363 -26.03 -22.47 20.76
CA ALA A 363 -25.23 -21.61 19.91
C ALA A 363 -24.93 -22.24 18.53
N ASN A 364 -25.02 -23.55 18.43
CA ASN A 364 -24.87 -24.32 17.18
C ASN A 364 -26.17 -24.57 16.44
N LYS A 365 -27.30 -24.08 16.99
CA LYS A 365 -28.62 -24.22 16.34
C LYS A 365 -28.95 -23.03 15.47
N HIS A 366 -29.52 -23.29 14.31
CA HIS A 366 -30.03 -22.22 13.42
C HIS A 366 -31.35 -21.68 13.93
N TRP A 367 -31.46 -20.37 14.04
CA TRP A 367 -32.64 -19.67 14.54
C TRP A 367 -33.36 -18.97 13.39
N MET A 368 -34.65 -19.15 13.30
CA MET A 368 -35.50 -18.46 12.31
C MET A 368 -36.59 -17.69 13.02
N THR A 369 -36.88 -16.48 12.57
CA THR A 369 -38.05 -15.74 13.05
C THR A 369 -39.32 -16.28 12.40
N LYS A 370 -40.44 -16.29 13.14
CA LYS A 370 -41.75 -16.68 12.62
C LYS A 370 -42.29 -15.76 11.52
N ASN A 371 -41.59 -14.70 11.18
CA ASN A 371 -41.98 -13.74 10.15
C ASN A 371 -41.77 -14.24 8.71
N TYR A 372 -41.09 -15.38 8.54
CA TYR A 372 -40.89 -16.03 7.25
C TYR A 372 -41.73 -17.29 7.21
N SER A 373 -42.93 -17.25 6.59
CA SER A 373 -43.70 -18.41 6.24
C SER A 373 -43.54 -18.73 4.75
N LEU A 374 -43.67 -20.01 4.39
CA LEU A 374 -43.69 -20.38 2.97
C LEU A 374 -44.85 -19.65 2.28
N ALA A 375 -44.63 -19.14 1.07
CA ALA A 375 -45.67 -18.46 0.29
C ALA A 375 -46.91 -19.33 0.10
N GLU A 376 -46.75 -20.67 0.01
CA GLU A 376 -47.83 -21.63 -0.06
C GLU A 376 -48.67 -21.70 1.23
N ASP A 377 -48.02 -21.54 2.39
CA ASP A 377 -48.74 -21.56 3.68
C ASP A 377 -49.47 -20.25 3.92
N MET A 378 -48.93 -19.12 3.50
CA MET A 378 -49.65 -17.83 3.50
C MET A 378 -50.86 -17.86 2.56
N LEU A 379 -50.76 -18.47 1.40
CA LEU A 379 -51.86 -18.62 0.48
C LEU A 379 -52.93 -19.56 1.03
N LYS A 380 -52.57 -20.59 1.79
CA LYS A 380 -53.54 -21.47 2.50
C LYS A 380 -54.24 -20.75 3.63
N GLU A 381 -53.51 -19.92 4.42
CA GLU A 381 -54.12 -19.09 5.47
C GLU A 381 -55.05 -18.02 4.90
N MET A 382 -54.74 -17.41 3.77
CA MET A 382 -55.59 -16.44 3.07
C MET A 382 -56.87 -17.08 2.51
N ASN A 383 -56.83 -18.37 2.15
CA ASN A 383 -57.95 -19.09 1.58
C ASN A 383 -58.78 -19.85 2.63
N MET A 384 -58.44 -19.79 3.93
CA MET A 384 -59.32 -20.30 4.99
C MET A 384 -60.50 -19.34 5.15
N PRO A 385 -61.77 -19.86 5.07
CA PRO A 385 -62.92 -19.01 5.28
C PRO A 385 -62.87 -18.46 6.72
N SER A 386 -63.04 -17.17 6.86
CA SER A 386 -63.12 -16.48 8.14
C SER A 386 -64.39 -17.06 8.89
N ASN A 387 -64.14 -17.86 9.88
CA ASN A 387 -65.18 -18.36 10.77
C ASN A 387 -65.59 -17.21 11.69
N THR A 388 -66.43 -16.34 11.20
CA THR A 388 -67.18 -15.37 11.99
C THR A 388 -68.22 -16.13 12.81
N ASN A 389 -67.81 -16.56 13.98
CA ASN A 389 -68.78 -16.92 15.04
C ASN A 389 -69.38 -15.62 15.58
N ASN A 390 -70.50 -15.22 14.98
CA ASN A 390 -71.46 -14.33 15.56
C ASN A 390 -72.12 -15.08 16.75
N GLY A 391 -71.60 -14.95 17.91
CA GLY A 391 -72.27 -15.25 19.17
C GLY A 391 -73.31 -14.17 19.43
N GLN A 392 -74.53 -14.47 19.03
CA GLN A 392 -75.75 -13.75 19.43
C GLN A 392 -75.85 -13.65 20.95
N GLY A 393 -76.26 -12.48 21.37
CA GLY A 393 -76.65 -12.18 22.70
C GLY A 393 -77.81 -12.98 23.23
N GLY A 394 -77.79 -13.12 24.49
CA GLY A 394 -78.94 -13.53 25.33
C GLY A 394 -78.99 -12.57 26.48
N GLU A 395 -79.91 -11.60 26.41
CA GLU A 395 -80.47 -10.88 27.51
C GLU A 395 -81.11 -11.82 28.54
N GLU A 396 -81.24 -11.32 29.73
CA GLU A 396 -82.13 -11.58 30.84
C GLU A 396 -81.30 -11.84 32.09
N GLY A 397 -81.47 -11.10 33.18
CA GLY A 397 -82.59 -10.47 33.77
C GLY A 397 -82.46 -10.73 35.28
N GLU A 398 -82.49 -9.65 36.04
CA GLU A 398 -82.99 -9.55 37.43
C GLU A 398 -82.68 -10.63 38.49
N LYS A 399 -81.91 -10.31 39.49
CA LYS A 399 -82.40 -9.90 40.85
C LYS A 399 -81.22 -9.57 41.75
#